data_32a9b8944945ef02fd5bb80ec37af6b6
#
_entry.id   32a9b8944945ef02fd5bb80ec37af6b6
#
_cell.length_a   1.000
_cell.length_b   1.000
_cell.length_c   1.000
_cell.angle_alpha   90.00
_cell.angle_beta   90.00
_cell.angle_gamma   90.00
#
_symmetry.space_group_name_H-M   'P 1'
#
loop_
_entity.id
_entity.type
_entity.pdbx_description
1 polymer ?
#
loop_
_entity_poly.entity_id
_entity_poly.type
_entity_poly.pdbx_seq_one_letter_code
_entity_poly.pdbx_strand_id
1 'polypeptide(L)'
;MGKAQLEHFRTILRSWKRDLMEEVDRTVTHMKDEAANPPDPNDRATLESEFSLELRTRDRERKLIRKIDEALARIEDGSYGYCLETGEEIGIKRLEARPVATLSIEAQERRERRERQYGERDDRYR
;
A
#
# COMPACT_ATOMS: atom_id res chain seq x y z
N MET A 1 13.32 18.68 4.63
CA MET A 1 13.42 18.62 3.16
C MET A 1 13.11 20.00 2.56
N GLY A 2 13.78 20.35 1.47
CA GLY A 2 13.50 21.57 0.76
C GLY A 2 12.20 21.52 -0.05
N LYS A 3 11.67 22.68 -0.42
CA LYS A 3 10.45 22.81 -1.21
C LYS A 3 10.48 21.99 -2.52
N ALA A 4 11.60 22.01 -3.22
CA ALA A 4 11.76 21.30 -4.49
C ALA A 4 11.67 19.77 -4.30
N GLN A 5 12.21 19.24 -3.22
CA GLN A 5 12.16 17.83 -2.89
C GLN A 5 10.74 17.40 -2.52
N LEU A 6 10.04 18.22 -1.73
CA LEU A 6 8.64 17.95 -1.38
C LEU A 6 7.73 17.94 -2.62
N GLU A 7 7.93 18.86 -3.54
CA GLU A 7 7.19 18.88 -4.81
C GLU A 7 7.50 17.66 -5.68
N HIS A 8 8.74 17.20 -5.70
CA HIS A 8 9.16 15.99 -6.40
C HIS A 8 8.37 14.77 -5.87
N PHE A 9 8.34 14.59 -4.56
CA PHE A 9 7.62 13.47 -3.94
C PHE A 9 6.10 13.62 -4.07
N ARG A 10 5.59 14.84 -3.99
CA ARG A 10 4.15 15.10 -4.24
C ARG A 10 3.74 14.65 -5.64
N THR A 11 4.54 14.97 -6.63
CA THR A 11 4.29 14.59 -8.04
C THR A 11 4.30 13.07 -8.21
N ILE A 12 5.30 12.40 -7.64
CA ILE A 12 5.41 10.94 -7.67
C ILE A 12 4.19 10.28 -7.01
N LEU A 13 3.81 10.75 -5.83
CA LEU A 13 2.69 10.20 -5.07
C LEU A 13 1.35 10.39 -5.79
N ARG A 14 1.12 11.55 -6.36
CA ARG A 14 -0.11 11.84 -7.13
C ARG A 14 -0.21 10.98 -8.38
N SER A 15 0.89 10.84 -9.12
CA SER A 15 0.95 10.00 -10.32
C SER A 15 0.69 8.53 -9.97
N TRP A 16 1.32 8.04 -8.92
CA TRP A 16 1.14 6.67 -8.45
C TRP A 16 -0.30 6.40 -7.98
N LYS A 17 -0.87 7.34 -7.24
CA LYS A 17 -2.28 7.25 -6.82
C LYS A 17 -3.23 7.13 -8.02
N ARG A 18 -3.01 7.96 -9.05
CA ARG A 18 -3.81 7.93 -10.27
C ARG A 18 -3.74 6.56 -10.94
N ASP A 19 -2.55 6.02 -11.11
CA ASP A 19 -2.33 4.71 -11.73
C ASP A 19 -3.04 3.60 -10.94
N LEU A 20 -2.94 3.62 -9.61
CA LEU A 20 -3.62 2.66 -8.73
C LEU A 20 -5.14 2.78 -8.83
N MET A 21 -5.68 3.98 -8.88
CA MET A 21 -7.13 4.20 -9.02
C MET A 21 -7.64 3.66 -10.35
N GLU A 22 -6.90 3.84 -11.44
CA GLU A 22 -7.25 3.28 -12.74
C GLU A 22 -7.23 1.75 -12.73
N GLU A 23 -6.26 1.14 -12.06
CA GLU A 23 -6.18 -0.32 -11.90
C GLU A 23 -7.37 -0.86 -11.10
N VAL A 24 -7.74 -0.22 -10.00
CA VAL A 24 -8.90 -0.61 -9.20
C VAL A 24 -10.18 -0.54 -10.03
N ASP A 25 -10.37 0.53 -10.79
CA ASP A 25 -11.54 0.71 -11.65
C ASP A 25 -11.61 -0.37 -12.73
N ARG A 26 -10.49 -0.72 -13.36
CA ARG A 26 -10.43 -1.79 -14.36
C ARG A 26 -10.78 -3.15 -13.74
N THR A 27 -10.28 -3.45 -12.54
CA THR A 27 -10.58 -4.69 -11.84
C THR A 27 -12.08 -4.80 -11.54
N VAL A 28 -12.69 -3.73 -11.04
CA VAL A 28 -14.12 -3.70 -10.74
C VAL A 28 -14.95 -3.90 -12.02
N THR A 29 -14.59 -3.23 -13.11
CA THR A 29 -15.28 -3.37 -14.40
C THR A 29 -15.19 -4.80 -14.93
N HIS A 30 -14.00 -5.40 -14.88
CA HIS A 30 -13.78 -6.79 -15.29
C HIS A 30 -14.65 -7.77 -14.49
N MET A 31 -14.71 -7.61 -13.17
CA MET A 31 -15.54 -8.44 -12.31
C MET A 31 -17.05 -8.31 -12.64
N LYS A 32 -17.50 -7.10 -12.92
CA LYS A 32 -18.91 -6.87 -13.32
C LYS A 32 -19.23 -7.51 -14.66
N ASP A 33 -18.34 -7.42 -15.64
CA ASP A 33 -18.52 -8.02 -16.96
C ASP A 33 -18.60 -9.54 -16.88
N GLU A 34 -17.73 -10.17 -16.10
CA GLU A 34 -17.77 -11.62 -15.89
C GLU A 34 -19.02 -12.08 -15.14
N ALA A 35 -19.49 -11.30 -14.17
CA ALA A 35 -20.72 -11.59 -13.44
C ALA A 35 -21.98 -11.48 -14.34
N ALA A 36 -21.95 -10.62 -15.34
CA ALA A 36 -23.04 -10.46 -16.32
C ALA A 36 -23.11 -11.62 -17.32
N ASN A 37 -22.02 -12.33 -17.54
CA ASN A 37 -21.91 -13.49 -18.45
C ASN A 37 -21.50 -14.72 -17.66
N PRO A 38 -22.44 -15.37 -16.92
CA PRO A 38 -22.09 -16.50 -16.07
C PRO A 38 -21.56 -17.68 -16.90
N PRO A 39 -20.41 -18.26 -16.54
CA PRO A 39 -19.81 -19.41 -17.21
C PRO A 39 -20.55 -20.70 -16.90
N ASP A 40 -20.21 -21.77 -17.61
CA ASP A 40 -20.69 -23.13 -17.32
C ASP A 40 -20.40 -23.53 -15.85
N PRO A 41 -21.21 -24.44 -15.27
CA PRO A 41 -20.98 -24.90 -13.87
C PRO A 41 -19.56 -25.42 -13.60
N ASN A 42 -18.91 -25.98 -14.61
CA ASN A 42 -17.52 -26.48 -14.49
C ASN A 42 -16.49 -25.35 -14.35
N ASP A 43 -16.80 -24.16 -14.82
CA ASP A 43 -15.92 -22.99 -14.78
C ASP A 43 -16.14 -22.12 -13.54
N ARG A 44 -17.22 -22.36 -12.79
CA ARG A 44 -17.58 -21.56 -11.61
C ARG A 44 -16.50 -21.58 -10.53
N ALA A 45 -15.93 -22.75 -10.22
CA ALA A 45 -14.91 -22.87 -9.19
C ALA A 45 -13.65 -22.07 -9.54
N THR A 46 -13.23 -22.11 -10.81
CA THR A 46 -12.11 -21.34 -11.33
C THR A 46 -12.42 -19.85 -11.28
N LEU A 47 -13.62 -19.44 -11.70
CA LEU A 47 -14.06 -18.04 -11.66
C LEU A 47 -14.11 -17.49 -10.25
N GLU A 48 -14.63 -18.26 -9.30
CA GLU A 48 -14.67 -17.87 -7.87
C GLU A 48 -13.26 -17.68 -7.31
N SER A 49 -12.31 -18.55 -7.68
CA SER A 49 -10.90 -18.41 -7.29
C SER A 49 -10.27 -17.15 -7.87
N GLU A 50 -10.53 -16.86 -9.14
CA GLU A 50 -10.06 -15.63 -9.81
C GLU A 50 -10.65 -14.39 -9.16
N PHE A 51 -11.95 -14.38 -8.85
CA PHE A 51 -12.60 -13.27 -8.15
C PHE A 51 -11.99 -13.05 -6.76
N SER A 52 -11.71 -14.13 -6.03
CA SER A 52 -11.07 -14.03 -4.71
C SER A 52 -9.69 -13.37 -4.80
N LEU A 53 -8.88 -13.73 -5.81
CA LEU A 53 -7.57 -13.13 -6.04
C LEU A 53 -7.70 -11.65 -6.44
N GLU A 54 -8.63 -11.31 -7.32
CA GLU A 54 -8.89 -9.94 -7.75
C GLU A 54 -9.34 -9.05 -6.58
N LEU A 55 -10.21 -9.57 -5.70
CA LEU A 55 -10.65 -8.86 -4.50
C LEU A 55 -9.49 -8.59 -3.54
N ARG A 56 -8.59 -9.56 -3.34
CA ARG A 56 -7.39 -9.38 -2.52
C ARG A 56 -6.46 -8.31 -3.09
N THR A 57 -6.26 -8.32 -4.40
CA THR A 57 -5.46 -7.33 -5.11
C THR A 57 -6.07 -5.93 -4.95
N ARG A 58 -7.38 -5.80 -5.14
CA ARG A 58 -8.11 -4.56 -4.95
C ARG A 58 -7.99 -4.03 -3.52
N ASP A 59 -8.12 -4.89 -2.51
CA ASP A 59 -7.99 -4.50 -1.12
C ASP A 59 -6.57 -4.00 -0.80
N ARG A 60 -5.56 -4.65 -1.36
CA ARG A 60 -4.16 -4.23 -1.23
C ARG A 60 -3.93 -2.86 -1.88
N GLU A 61 -4.46 -2.66 -3.08
CA GLU A 61 -4.37 -1.38 -3.80
C GLU A 61 -5.06 -0.25 -3.04
N ARG A 62 -6.24 -0.50 -2.49
CA ARG A 62 -6.97 0.48 -1.65
C ARG A 62 -6.20 0.88 -0.40
N LYS A 63 -5.57 -0.09 0.28
CA LYS A 63 -4.71 0.18 1.43
C LYS A 63 -3.52 1.04 1.04
N LEU A 64 -2.92 0.77 -0.11
CA LEU A 64 -1.81 1.54 -0.64
C LEU A 64 -2.24 2.96 -0.99
N ILE A 65 -3.41 3.15 -1.61
CA ILE A 65 -3.97 4.47 -1.90
C ILE A 65 -4.14 5.28 -0.61
N ARG A 66 -4.63 4.66 0.48
CA ARG A 66 -4.73 5.33 1.79
C ARG A 66 -3.38 5.76 2.33
N LYS A 67 -2.36 4.92 2.19
CA LYS A 67 -0.99 5.27 2.58
C LYS A 67 -0.44 6.44 1.77
N ILE A 68 -0.76 6.49 0.48
CA ILE A 68 -0.39 7.62 -0.40
C ILE A 68 -1.10 8.90 0.06
N ASP A 69 -2.39 8.83 0.36
CA ASP A 69 -3.16 9.99 0.86
C ASP A 69 -2.59 10.51 2.20
N GLU A 70 -2.21 9.61 3.10
CA GLU A 70 -1.55 9.97 4.35
C GLU A 70 -0.19 10.64 4.10
N ALA A 71 0.58 10.15 3.14
CA ALA A 71 1.86 10.76 2.76
C ALA A 71 1.66 12.16 2.18
N LEU A 72 0.66 12.34 1.31
CA LEU A 72 0.31 13.65 0.75
C LEU A 72 -0.13 14.63 1.84
N ALA A 73 -0.90 14.17 2.82
CA ALA A 73 -1.29 14.98 3.97
C ALA A 73 -0.08 15.42 4.81
N ARG A 74 0.91 14.54 4.98
CA ARG A 74 2.15 14.89 5.68
C ARG A 74 2.99 15.91 4.91
N ILE A 75 2.99 15.87 3.59
CA ILE A 75 3.63 16.90 2.77
C ILE A 75 3.00 18.27 3.05
N GLU A 76 1.67 18.32 3.16
CA GLU A 76 0.95 19.58 3.44
C GLU A 76 1.21 20.11 4.85
N ASP A 77 1.31 19.25 5.86
CA ASP A 77 1.55 19.67 7.25
C ASP A 77 3.05 19.80 7.62
N GLY A 78 3.95 19.43 6.71
CA GLY A 78 5.39 19.55 6.91
C GLY A 78 6.04 18.40 7.65
N SER A 79 5.32 17.32 7.95
CA SER A 79 5.86 16.16 8.68
C SER A 79 6.39 15.05 7.78
N TYR A 80 6.23 15.17 6.46
CA TYR A 80 6.72 14.16 5.51
C TYR A 80 8.23 14.01 5.57
N GLY A 81 8.70 12.77 5.54
CA GLY A 81 10.12 12.45 5.52
C GLY A 81 10.75 12.23 6.89
N TYR A 82 9.97 12.35 7.95
CA TYR A 82 10.44 12.08 9.31
C TYR A 82 9.84 10.78 9.85
N CYS A 83 10.68 10.02 10.57
CA CYS A 83 10.26 8.76 11.18
C CYS A 83 9.22 9.00 12.29
N LEU A 84 8.10 8.30 12.24
CA LEU A 84 7.03 8.43 13.23
C LEU A 84 7.44 7.96 14.64
N GLU A 85 8.39 7.02 14.74
CA GLU A 85 8.85 6.51 16.03
C GLU A 85 9.97 7.34 16.64
N THR A 86 10.94 7.77 15.83
CA THR A 86 12.16 8.42 16.33
C THR A 86 12.20 9.93 16.09
N GLY A 87 11.40 10.44 15.16
CA GLY A 87 11.46 11.84 14.75
C GLY A 87 12.64 12.20 13.85
N GLU A 88 13.52 11.26 13.58
CA GLU A 88 14.68 11.48 12.72
C GLU A 88 14.29 11.46 11.24
N GLU A 89 15.13 12.04 10.40
CA GLU A 89 14.92 12.00 8.95
C GLU A 89 15.00 10.57 8.41
N ILE A 90 14.05 10.20 7.57
CA ILE A 90 14.03 8.89 6.90
C ILE A 90 15.14 8.81 5.85
N GLY A 91 15.39 9.92 5.15
CA GLY A 91 16.39 10.00 4.10
C GLY A 91 15.79 9.88 2.70
N ILE A 92 16.37 10.64 1.77
CA ILE A 92 15.86 10.74 0.39
C ILE A 92 15.95 9.40 -0.34
N LYS A 93 17.03 8.65 -0.16
CA LYS A 93 17.22 7.35 -0.82
C LYS A 93 16.12 6.35 -0.46
N ARG A 94 15.75 6.30 0.82
CA ARG A 94 14.67 5.42 1.26
C ARG A 94 13.31 5.88 0.75
N LEU A 95 13.07 7.19 0.73
CA LEU A 95 11.83 7.76 0.21
C LEU A 95 11.69 7.56 -1.31
N GLU A 96 12.78 7.62 -2.06
CA GLU A 96 12.75 7.30 -3.49
C GLU A 96 12.41 5.84 -3.74
N ALA A 97 12.95 4.95 -2.93
CA ALA A 97 12.63 3.51 -3.00
C ALA A 97 11.21 3.23 -2.50
N ARG A 98 10.75 3.96 -1.49
CA ARG A 98 9.44 3.77 -0.87
C ARG A 98 8.84 5.11 -0.43
N PRO A 99 8.15 5.81 -1.34
CA PRO A 99 7.62 7.16 -1.06
C PRO A 99 6.61 7.25 0.09
N VAL A 100 5.96 6.15 0.44
CA VAL A 100 5.00 6.09 1.56
C VAL A 100 5.64 5.68 2.88
N ALA A 101 6.96 5.53 2.94
CA ALA A 101 7.66 5.13 4.17
C ALA A 101 7.41 6.11 5.30
N THR A 102 7.07 5.59 6.47
CA THR A 102 6.81 6.36 7.70
C THR A 102 7.84 6.09 8.79
N LEU A 103 8.70 5.11 8.58
CA LEU A 103 9.73 4.70 9.53
C LEU A 103 11.10 4.69 8.86
N SER A 104 12.13 5.03 9.62
CA SER A 104 13.51 4.80 9.19
C SER A 104 13.75 3.30 9.03
N ILE A 105 14.81 2.91 8.33
CA ILE A 105 15.18 1.50 8.15
C ILE A 105 15.35 0.81 9.50
N GLU A 106 16.02 1.47 10.43
CA GLU A 106 16.26 0.93 11.78
C GLU A 106 14.96 0.73 12.57
N ALA A 107 14.04 1.69 12.52
CA ALA A 107 12.76 1.59 13.19
C ALA A 107 11.89 0.49 12.57
N GLN A 108 11.91 0.35 11.24
CA GLN A 108 11.21 -0.70 10.51
C GLN A 108 11.72 -2.08 10.90
N GLU A 109 13.03 -2.26 10.94
CA GLU A 109 13.66 -3.53 11.35
C GLU A 109 13.30 -3.91 12.77
N ARG A 110 13.30 -2.94 13.70
CA ARG A 110 12.90 -3.18 15.09
C ARG A 110 11.44 -3.62 15.19
N ARG A 111 10.56 -3.00 14.42
CA ARG A 111 9.15 -3.35 14.40
C ARG A 111 8.92 -4.76 13.85
N GLU A 112 9.59 -5.12 12.77
CA GLU A 112 9.53 -6.45 12.18
C GLU A 112 10.04 -7.52 13.14
N ARG A 113 11.11 -7.26 13.89
CA ARG A 113 11.61 -8.17 14.91
C ARG A 113 10.61 -8.38 16.04
N ARG A 114 9.94 -7.32 16.49
CA ARG A 114 8.87 -7.43 17.50
C ARG A 114 7.70 -8.26 17.00
N GLU A 115 7.25 -8.01 15.78
CA GLU A 115 6.15 -8.75 15.17
C GLU A 115 6.47 -10.25 15.04
N ARG A 116 7.70 -10.59 14.67
CA ARG A 116 8.16 -11.99 14.63
C ARG A 116 8.14 -12.65 16.00
N GLN A 117 8.60 -11.95 17.04
CA GLN A 117 8.58 -12.46 18.40
C GLN A 117 7.17 -12.69 18.92
N TYR A 118 6.26 -11.77 18.66
CA TYR A 118 4.84 -11.91 19.04
C TYR A 118 4.15 -13.02 18.25
N GLY A 119 4.44 -13.14 16.96
CA GLY A 119 3.91 -14.21 16.12
C GLY A 119 4.34 -15.60 16.60
N GLU A 120 5.62 -15.79 16.97
CA GLU A 120 6.14 -17.03 17.54
C GLU A 120 5.47 -17.37 18.89
N ARG A 121 5.21 -16.36 19.73
CA ARG A 121 4.50 -16.56 21.00
C ARG A 121 3.06 -17.00 20.80
N ASP A 122 2.35 -16.39 19.86
CA ASP A 122 0.97 -16.75 19.53
C ASP A 122 0.89 -18.19 19.01
N ASP A 123 1.82 -18.62 18.19
CA ASP A 123 1.89 -19.99 17.68
C ASP A 123 2.15 -21.02 18.80
N ARG A 124 2.88 -20.63 19.85
CA ARG A 124 3.15 -21.50 20.99
C ARG A 124 1.93 -21.71 21.89
N TYR A 125 1.00 -20.79 21.91
CA TYR A 125 -0.19 -20.83 22.77
C TYR A 125 -1.45 -21.35 22.04
N ARG A 126 -1.33 -21.65 20.77
CA ARG A 126 -2.35 -22.33 19.99
C ARG A 126 -2.12 -23.84 20.03
#